data_f0a7c776bbffb84225f1a0955cb85762
#
_entry.id   f0a7c776bbffb84225f1a0955cb85762
#
_cell.length_a   1.000
_cell.length_b   1.000
_cell.length_c   1.000
_cell.angle_alpha   90.00
_cell.angle_beta   90.00
_cell.angle_gamma   90.00
#
_symmetry.space_group_name_H-M   'P 1'
#
loop_
_entity.id
_entity.type
_entity.pdbx_description
1 polymer ?
#
loop_
_entity_poly.entity_id
_entity_poly.type
_entity_poly.pdbx_seq_one_letter_code
_entity_poly.pdbx_strand_id
1 'polypeptide(L)' 'HDALPIFGIFAPKGVAEGIVQKLAERTRQVMDSPETRQKLQPLSIDVVFRGPQDFAKLVRADAAAMRAVIQSEGLQAK' A
#
# COMPACT_ATOMS: atom_id res chain seq x y z
N HIS A 1 7.02 18.84 2.32
CA HIS A 1 7.35 17.51 2.83
C HIS A 1 7.25 16.49 1.71
N ASP A 2 7.96 15.43 1.86
CA ASP A 2 8.06 14.42 0.82
C ASP A 2 7.13 13.26 1.13
N ALA A 3 6.24 12.95 0.18
CA ALA A 3 5.44 11.75 0.26
C ALA A 3 6.26 10.58 -0.26
N LEU A 4 6.40 9.54 0.55
CA LEU A 4 7.05 8.32 0.11
C LEU A 4 6.09 7.50 -0.76
N PRO A 5 6.59 6.85 -1.82
CA PRO A 5 5.73 6.03 -2.64
C PRO A 5 5.22 4.81 -1.86
N ILE A 6 3.97 4.46 -2.10
CA ILE A 6 3.32 3.31 -1.49
C ILE A 6 3.02 2.31 -2.59
N PHE A 7 3.46 1.08 -2.39
CA PHE A 7 3.18 -0.01 -3.33
C PHE A 7 2.17 -0.96 -2.69
N GLY A 8 1.25 -1.45 -3.49
CA GLY A 8 0.24 -2.35 -2.98
C GLY A 8 -0.24 -3.34 -4.02
N ILE A 9 -0.82 -4.41 -3.52
CA ILE A 9 -1.47 -5.42 -4.34
C ILE A 9 -2.97 -5.35 -4.03
N PHE A 10 -3.78 -5.25 -5.06
CA PHE A 10 -5.22 -5.08 -4.93
C PHE A 10 -5.95 -6.25 -5.56
N ALA A 11 -7.06 -6.64 -4.95
CA ALA A 11 -7.94 -7.66 -5.50
C ALA A 11 -9.20 -7.02 -6.04
N PRO A 12 -9.81 -7.59 -7.09
CA PRO A 12 -11.09 -7.09 -7.59
C PRO A 12 -12.18 -7.19 -6.53
N LYS A 13 -13.16 -6.33 -6.65
CA LYS A 13 -14.32 -6.36 -5.79
C LYS A 13 -15.05 -7.70 -5.96
N GLY A 14 -15.46 -8.30 -4.87
CA GLY A 14 -16.19 -9.56 -4.91
C GLY A 14 -15.34 -10.80 -4.67
N VAL A 15 -14.03 -10.64 -4.52
CA VAL A 15 -13.17 -11.78 -4.16
C VAL A 15 -13.48 -12.19 -2.72
N ALA A 16 -13.61 -13.50 -2.49
CA ALA A 16 -13.91 -14.04 -1.17
C ALA A 16 -12.83 -13.64 -0.17
N GLU A 17 -13.27 -13.27 1.04
CA GLU A 17 -12.36 -12.78 2.08
C GLU A 17 -11.31 -13.82 2.45
N GLY A 18 -11.69 -15.11 2.48
CA GLY A 18 -10.73 -16.18 2.77
C GLY A 18 -9.59 -16.24 1.77
N ILE A 19 -9.86 -15.94 0.50
CA ILE A 19 -8.83 -15.89 -0.53
C ILE A 19 -7.95 -14.66 -0.31
N VAL A 20 -8.54 -13.53 0.01
CA VAL A 20 -7.79 -12.30 0.31
C VAL A 20 -6.85 -12.52 1.48
N GLN A 21 -7.32 -13.18 2.55
CA GLN A 21 -6.50 -13.45 3.72
C GLN A 21 -5.35 -14.41 3.40
N LYS A 22 -5.59 -15.42 2.58
CA LYS A 22 -4.53 -16.33 2.15
C LYS A 22 -3.47 -15.62 1.33
N LEU A 23 -3.88 -14.79 0.39
CA LEU A 23 -2.96 -14.01 -0.42
C LEU A 23 -2.17 -13.03 0.43
N ALA A 24 -2.82 -12.40 1.39
CA ALA A 24 -2.15 -11.49 2.31
C ALA A 24 -1.08 -12.21 3.12
N GLU A 25 -1.39 -13.38 3.64
CA GLU A 25 -0.43 -14.14 4.44
C GLU A 25 0.77 -14.58 3.60
N ARG A 26 0.53 -15.04 2.36
CA ARG A 26 1.62 -15.41 1.47
C ARG A 26 2.46 -14.21 1.09
N THR A 27 1.84 -13.07 0.83
CA THR A 27 2.55 -11.83 0.55
C THR A 27 3.43 -11.44 1.73
N ARG A 28 2.89 -11.53 2.95
CA ARG A 28 3.66 -11.22 4.15
C ARG A 28 4.89 -12.10 4.26
N GLN A 29 4.73 -13.40 4.02
CA GLN A 29 5.85 -14.34 4.09
C GLN A 29 6.95 -13.99 3.09
N VAL A 30 6.56 -13.65 1.87
CA VAL A 30 7.53 -13.28 0.83
C VAL A 30 8.22 -11.96 1.18
N MET A 31 7.45 -10.97 1.61
CA MET A 31 8.01 -9.64 1.90
C MET A 31 8.90 -9.65 3.15
N ASP A 32 8.66 -10.56 4.08
CA ASP A 32 9.49 -10.68 5.27
C ASP A 32 10.77 -11.49 5.04
N SER A 33 10.90 -12.13 3.87
CA SER A 33 12.09 -12.95 3.60
C SER A 33 13.33 -12.06 3.44
N PRO A 34 14.50 -12.52 3.91
CA PRO A 34 15.74 -11.76 3.76
C PRO A 34 16.09 -11.50 2.29
N GLU A 35 15.78 -12.44 1.40
CA GLU A 35 16.07 -12.29 -0.02
C GLU A 35 15.31 -11.10 -0.61
N THR A 36 14.04 -10.96 -0.28
CA THR A 36 13.22 -9.85 -0.76
C THR A 36 13.77 -8.53 -0.24
N ARG A 37 14.10 -8.48 1.05
CA ARG A 37 14.62 -7.26 1.66
C ARG A 37 15.94 -6.85 1.02
N GLN A 38 16.81 -7.81 0.73
CA GLN A 38 18.08 -7.53 0.06
C GLN A 38 17.89 -6.98 -1.34
N LYS A 39 16.89 -7.49 -2.06
CA LYS A 39 16.61 -7.01 -3.42
C LYS A 39 15.99 -5.63 -3.45
N LEU A 40 15.19 -5.29 -2.44
CA LEU A 40 14.50 -4.02 -2.40
C LEU A 40 15.34 -2.90 -1.79
N GLN A 41 16.30 -3.22 -0.94
CA GLN A 41 17.10 -2.23 -0.25
C GLN A 41 17.86 -1.30 -1.20
N PRO A 42 18.50 -1.80 -2.28
CA PRO A 42 19.18 -0.91 -3.22
C PRO A 42 18.25 0.05 -3.94
N LEU A 43 16.96 -0.24 -3.95
CA LEU A 43 15.94 0.61 -4.57
C LEU A 43 15.38 1.64 -3.59
N SER A 44 15.94 1.71 -2.38
CA SER A 44 15.46 2.59 -1.31
C SER A 44 14.02 2.31 -0.92
N ILE A 45 13.63 1.03 -0.96
CA ILE A 45 12.28 0.60 -0.57
C ILE A 45 12.36 -0.08 0.78
N ASP A 46 11.69 0.50 1.76
CA ASP A 46 11.52 -0.11 3.08
C ASP A 46 10.32 -1.03 3.08
N VAL A 47 10.51 -2.22 3.61
CA VAL A 47 9.43 -3.20 3.69
C VAL A 47 8.69 -3.02 5.00
N VAL A 48 7.50 -2.45 4.92
CA VAL A 48 6.57 -2.36 6.03
C VAL A 48 5.28 -3.00 5.58
N PHE A 49 5.07 -4.25 5.95
CA PHE A 49 3.88 -4.97 5.51
C PHE A 49 2.65 -4.49 6.28
N ARG A 50 1.56 -4.27 5.54
CA ARG A 50 0.26 -3.98 6.14
C ARG A 50 -0.76 -4.95 5.56
N GLY A 51 -1.50 -5.61 6.44
CA GLY A 51 -2.57 -6.52 6.03
C GLY A 51 -3.72 -5.78 5.35
N PRO A 52 -4.71 -6.53 4.84
CA PRO A 52 -5.77 -5.93 4.04
C PRO A 52 -6.52 -4.80 4.73
N GLN A 53 -6.84 -4.94 6.01
CA GLN A 53 -7.58 -3.93 6.73
C GLN A 53 -6.74 -2.69 7.01
N ASP A 54 -5.51 -2.90 7.48
CA ASP A 54 -4.61 -1.78 7.77
C ASP A 54 -4.21 -1.05 6.51
N PHE A 55 -3.97 -1.79 5.43
CA PHE A 55 -3.63 -1.18 4.16
C PHE A 55 -4.80 -0.37 3.60
N ALA A 56 -6.01 -0.87 3.73
CA ALA A 56 -7.20 -0.13 3.31
C ALA A 56 -7.33 1.20 4.06
N LYS A 57 -7.06 1.19 5.37
CA LYS A 57 -7.06 2.43 6.17
C LYS A 57 -5.99 3.40 5.69
N LEU A 58 -4.80 2.89 5.40
CA LEU A 58 -3.70 3.71 4.91
C LEU A 58 -4.04 4.37 3.58
N VAL A 59 -4.61 3.59 2.65
CA VAL A 59 -4.99 4.10 1.34
C VAL A 59 -6.06 5.19 1.47
N ARG A 60 -7.06 4.97 2.33
CA ARG A 60 -8.10 5.98 2.56
C ARG A 60 -7.54 7.25 3.17
N ALA A 61 -6.63 7.12 4.14
CA ALA A 61 -6.00 8.29 4.76
C ALA A 61 -5.13 9.05 3.76
N ASP A 62 -4.39 8.32 2.94
CA ASP A 62 -3.54 8.93 1.91
C ASP A 62 -4.38 9.64 0.85
N ALA A 63 -5.48 9.04 0.43
CA ALA A 63 -6.39 9.66 -0.53
C ALA A 63 -7.02 10.94 0.04
N ALA A 64 -7.39 10.92 1.33
CA ALA A 64 -7.95 12.09 1.98
C ALA A 64 -6.92 13.23 2.08
N ALA A 65 -5.68 12.89 2.43
CA ALA A 65 -4.60 13.86 2.51
C ALA A 65 -4.30 14.47 1.14
N MET A 66 -4.27 13.64 0.11
CA MET A 66 -4.03 14.12 -1.26
C MET A 66 -5.17 15.02 -1.74
N ARG A 67 -6.40 14.65 -1.40
CA ARG A 67 -7.56 15.49 -1.75
C ARG A 67 -7.49 16.85 -1.09
N ALA A 68 -7.08 16.90 0.16
CA ALA A 68 -6.91 18.16 0.88
C ALA A 68 -5.84 19.05 0.22
N VAL A 69 -4.72 18.45 -0.19
CA VAL A 69 -3.66 19.18 -0.89
C VAL A 69 -4.17 19.71 -2.23
N ILE A 70 -4.88 18.91 -3.00
CA ILE A 70 -5.44 19.32 -4.28
C ILE A 70 -6.40 20.50 -4.10
N GLN A 71 -7.24 20.45 -3.08
CA GLN A 71 -8.19 21.53 -2.80
C GLN A 71 -7.48 22.80 -2.37
N SER A 72 -6.47 22.69 -1.50
CA SER A 72 -5.76 23.88 -1.02
C SER A 72 -4.95 24.56 -2.11
N GLU A 73 -4.47 23.78 -3.08
CA GLU A 73 -3.71 24.33 -4.22
C GLU A 73 -4.61 24.73 -5.39
N GLY A 74 -5.90 24.45 -5.31
CA GLY A 74 -6.81 24.73 -6.41
C GLY A 74 -6.62 23.81 -7.61
N LEU A 75 -6.01 22.67 -7.43
CA LEU A 75 -5.67 21.74 -8.50
C LEU A 75 -6.73 20.66 -8.67
N GLN A 76 -7.96 21.06 -8.87
CA GLN A 76 -9.03 20.08 -9.00
C GLN A 76 -9.03 19.43 -10.37
N ALA A 77 -9.18 18.12 -10.37
CA ALA A 77 -9.40 17.36 -11.59
C ALA A 77 -10.80 17.66 -12.13
N LYS A 78 -10.89 17.84 -13.42
CA LYS A 78 -12.17 18.09 -14.08
C LYS A 78 -12.76 16.82 -14.65
#